data_bc5509315495f7c56addba647f8ee18e
#
_entry.id   bc5509315495f7c56addba647f8ee18e
#
_cell.length_a   1.000
_cell.length_b   1.000
_cell.length_c   1.000
_cell.angle_alpha   90.00
_cell.angle_beta   90.00
_cell.angle_gamma   90.00
#
_symmetry.space_group_name_H-M   'P 1'
#
loop_
_entity.id
_entity.type
_entity.pdbx_description
1 polymer ?
#
loop_
_entity_poly.entity_id
_entity_poly.type
_entity_poly.pdbx_seq_one_letter_code
_entity_poly.pdbx_strand_id
1 'polypeptide(L)'
;PGVLGIHDLIVHDYGPGRCFASLHVEVSAAADIMESHDMIDNIERRIKRELDIEAVIHMDPIVTDDPRVNELREFAANALHEIDPRLTLHDFRVVIGNTHTNCIFDVLSPYDCALSDAQITEQLEQRFNQHDPNLYVVPTIDRSFVNYNAQ
;
A
#
# COMPACT_ATOMS: atom_id res chain seq x y z
N PRO A 1 17.47 7.07 6.36
CA PRO A 1 17.21 8.05 5.29
C PRO A 1 16.92 7.30 4.00
N GLY A 2 15.95 7.77 3.18
CA GLY A 2 15.62 7.20 1.86
C GLY A 2 14.38 6.29 1.82
N VAL A 3 13.98 5.70 2.93
CA VAL A 3 12.70 4.98 3.05
C VAL A 3 11.59 5.99 3.35
N LEU A 4 10.51 5.96 2.55
CA LEU A 4 9.33 6.81 2.69
C LEU A 4 8.23 6.12 3.50
N GLY A 5 8.06 4.79 3.31
CA GLY A 5 7.06 3.99 3.99
C GLY A 5 7.38 2.50 3.93
N ILE A 6 6.63 1.72 4.70
CA ILE A 6 6.72 0.24 4.74
C ILE A 6 5.28 -0.28 4.77
N HIS A 7 5.00 -1.35 3.98
CA HIS A 7 3.71 -2.02 3.99
C HIS A 7 3.83 -3.52 3.65
N ASP A 8 2.74 -4.26 3.77
CA ASP A 8 2.62 -5.69 3.46
C ASP A 8 3.69 -6.57 4.15
N LEU A 9 4.02 -6.23 5.41
CA LEU A 9 4.94 -7.05 6.19
C LEU A 9 4.31 -8.39 6.54
N ILE A 10 4.94 -9.46 6.04
CA ILE A 10 4.59 -10.85 6.37
C ILE A 10 5.80 -11.51 7.00
N VAL A 11 5.60 -12.13 8.16
CA VAL A 11 6.65 -12.88 8.87
C VAL A 11 6.24 -14.34 8.98
N HIS A 12 7.11 -15.24 8.52
CA HIS A 12 6.95 -16.68 8.63
C HIS A 12 7.97 -17.24 9.61
N ASP A 13 7.49 -17.84 10.69
CA ASP A 13 8.31 -18.54 11.67
C ASP A 13 8.19 -20.06 11.49
N TYR A 14 9.30 -20.69 11.13
CA TYR A 14 9.41 -22.15 10.96
C TYR A 14 10.18 -22.81 12.12
N GLY A 15 10.31 -22.14 13.24
CA GLY A 15 11.02 -22.59 14.42
C GLY A 15 12.42 -22.00 14.56
N PRO A 16 13.21 -22.42 15.58
CA PRO A 16 14.48 -21.79 15.93
C PRO A 16 15.45 -21.63 14.75
N GLY A 17 15.88 -20.41 14.50
CA GLY A 17 16.85 -20.07 13.43
C GLY A 17 16.27 -20.15 12.00
N ARG A 18 14.94 -20.21 11.83
CA ARG A 18 14.26 -20.30 10.52
C ARG A 18 13.10 -19.33 10.41
N CYS A 19 13.40 -18.05 10.51
CA CYS A 19 12.43 -16.97 10.35
C CYS A 19 12.68 -16.22 9.03
N PHE A 20 11.62 -15.98 8.27
CA PHE A 20 11.63 -15.28 6.99
C PHE A 20 10.63 -14.14 7.05
N ALA A 21 10.99 -13.02 6.42
CA ALA A 21 10.09 -11.89 6.26
C ALA A 21 10.05 -11.43 4.81
N SER A 22 8.87 -11.01 4.35
CA SER A 22 8.72 -10.25 3.12
C SER A 22 8.00 -8.96 3.44
N LEU A 23 8.40 -7.86 2.81
CA LEU A 23 7.77 -6.56 2.97
C LEU A 23 8.01 -5.70 1.74
N HIS A 24 7.20 -4.66 1.61
CA HIS A 24 7.38 -3.61 0.64
C HIS A 24 7.98 -2.39 1.30
N VAL A 25 8.90 -1.71 0.62
CA VAL A 25 9.55 -0.48 1.07
C VAL A 25 9.38 0.59 0.00
N GLU A 26 8.78 1.69 0.37
CA GLU A 26 8.58 2.84 -0.48
C GLU A 26 9.84 3.69 -0.55
N VAL A 27 10.24 4.04 -1.76
CA VAL A 27 11.36 4.94 -2.05
C VAL A 27 10.90 6.03 -3.02
N SER A 28 11.61 7.14 -3.09
CA SER A 28 11.29 8.17 -4.08
C SER A 28 11.55 7.66 -5.50
N ALA A 29 10.56 7.80 -6.39
CA ALA A 29 10.73 7.51 -7.82
C ALA A 29 11.78 8.41 -8.50
N ALA A 30 12.14 9.54 -7.90
CA ALA A 30 13.18 10.45 -8.37
C ALA A 30 14.59 10.07 -7.84
N ALA A 31 14.71 9.08 -6.95
CA ALA A 31 16.00 8.65 -6.44
C ALA A 31 16.75 7.79 -7.48
N ASP A 32 18.08 7.75 -7.38
CA ASP A 32 18.87 6.84 -8.21
C ASP A 32 18.57 5.39 -7.83
N ILE A 33 18.32 4.56 -8.85
CA ILE A 33 17.93 3.17 -8.64
C ILE A 33 19.03 2.34 -7.98
N MET A 34 20.30 2.61 -8.29
CA MET A 34 21.43 1.88 -7.72
C MET A 34 21.66 2.28 -6.26
N GLU A 35 21.49 3.55 -5.92
CA GLU A 35 21.55 4.02 -4.53
C GLU A 35 20.40 3.43 -3.70
N SER A 36 19.19 3.39 -4.28
CA SER A 36 18.03 2.79 -3.63
C SER A 36 18.21 1.30 -3.41
N HIS A 37 18.75 0.58 -4.41
CA HIS A 37 19.04 -0.85 -4.29
C HIS A 37 20.09 -1.13 -3.22
N ASP A 38 21.21 -0.36 -3.18
CA ASP A 38 22.26 -0.53 -2.15
C ASP A 38 21.70 -0.27 -0.74
N MET A 39 20.83 0.71 -0.59
CA MET A 39 20.14 0.98 0.67
C MET A 39 19.30 -0.22 1.11
N ILE A 40 18.50 -0.81 0.21
CA ILE A 40 17.66 -1.98 0.51
C ILE A 40 18.51 -3.19 0.91
N ASP A 41 19.54 -3.50 0.14
CA ASP A 41 20.48 -4.59 0.44
C ASP A 41 21.13 -4.44 1.83
N ASN A 42 21.49 -3.20 2.20
CA ASN A 42 22.01 -2.90 3.53
C ASN A 42 20.97 -3.09 4.64
N ILE A 43 19.68 -2.80 4.38
CA ILE A 43 18.58 -3.05 5.32
C ILE A 43 18.39 -4.56 5.51
N GLU A 44 18.32 -5.35 4.44
CA GLU A 44 18.19 -6.81 4.51
C GLU A 44 19.32 -7.45 5.30
N ARG A 45 20.59 -7.06 5.01
CA ARG A 45 21.77 -7.52 5.76
C ARG A 45 21.71 -7.13 7.24
N ARG A 46 21.19 -5.94 7.55
CA ARG A 46 21.04 -5.49 8.93
C ARG A 46 19.99 -6.30 9.67
N ILE A 47 18.83 -6.55 9.06
CA ILE A 47 17.77 -7.41 9.61
C ILE A 47 18.34 -8.80 9.90
N LYS A 48 19.07 -9.39 8.95
CA LYS A 48 19.71 -10.69 9.16
C LYS A 48 20.68 -10.69 10.32
N ARG A 49 21.54 -9.68 10.42
CA ARG A 49 22.55 -9.60 11.48
C ARG A 49 21.96 -9.36 12.87
N GLU A 50 20.93 -8.49 12.98
CA GLU A 50 20.40 -8.03 14.26
C GLU A 50 19.26 -8.92 14.78
N LEU A 51 18.47 -9.51 13.88
CA LEU A 51 17.26 -10.27 14.23
C LEU A 51 17.34 -11.75 13.84
N ASP A 52 18.35 -12.15 13.08
CA ASP A 52 18.50 -13.49 12.47
C ASP A 52 17.30 -13.88 11.59
N ILE A 53 16.69 -12.89 10.91
CA ILE A 53 15.58 -13.06 9.97
C ILE A 53 16.11 -12.93 8.55
N GLU A 54 15.75 -13.87 7.66
CA GLU A 54 15.95 -13.71 6.22
C GLU A 54 14.82 -12.83 5.68
N ALA A 55 15.15 -11.58 5.33
CA ALA A 55 14.20 -10.63 4.77
C ALA A 55 14.36 -10.53 3.25
N VAL A 56 13.23 -10.43 2.55
CA VAL A 56 13.15 -10.06 1.13
C VAL A 56 12.32 -8.79 1.04
N ILE A 57 12.91 -7.73 0.49
CA ILE A 57 12.27 -6.42 0.40
C ILE A 57 11.95 -6.11 -1.07
N HIS A 58 10.66 -5.95 -1.36
CA HIS A 58 10.21 -5.38 -2.63
C HIS A 58 10.28 -3.86 -2.57
N MET A 59 10.95 -3.25 -3.53
CA MET A 59 11.12 -1.80 -3.58
C MET A 59 10.02 -1.17 -4.45
N ASP A 60 9.24 -0.26 -3.88
CA ASP A 60 8.17 0.48 -4.56
C ASP A 60 8.58 1.94 -4.79
N PRO A 61 8.88 2.34 -6.04
CA PRO A 61 9.16 3.73 -6.38
C PRO A 61 7.87 4.57 -6.33
N ILE A 62 7.75 5.50 -5.37
CA ILE A 62 6.58 6.34 -5.17
C ILE A 62 6.80 7.72 -5.77
N VAL A 63 5.81 8.20 -6.51
CA VAL A 63 5.73 9.57 -7.03
C VAL A 63 4.97 10.44 -6.02
N THR A 64 5.63 11.46 -5.45
CA THR A 64 5.07 12.26 -4.34
C THR A 64 4.45 13.59 -4.77
N ASP A 65 4.90 14.19 -5.87
CA ASP A 65 4.55 15.57 -6.25
C ASP A 65 3.94 15.69 -7.67
N ASP A 66 3.20 14.67 -8.11
CA ASP A 66 2.55 14.67 -9.42
C ASP A 66 1.06 15.07 -9.26
N PRO A 67 0.55 16.08 -10.02
CA PRO A 67 -0.87 16.42 -10.05
C PRO A 67 -1.79 15.23 -10.34
N ARG A 68 -1.36 14.29 -11.18
CA ARG A 68 -2.10 13.06 -11.49
C ARG A 68 -2.30 12.19 -10.25
N VAL A 69 -1.34 12.14 -9.35
CA VAL A 69 -1.47 11.40 -8.07
C VAL A 69 -2.57 12.02 -7.21
N ASN A 70 -2.66 13.36 -7.17
CA ASN A 70 -3.72 14.05 -6.44
C ASN A 70 -5.10 13.80 -7.06
N GLU A 71 -5.21 13.83 -8.39
CA GLU A 71 -6.45 13.50 -9.11
C GLU A 71 -6.91 12.06 -8.82
N LEU A 72 -5.98 11.10 -8.84
CA LEU A 72 -6.26 9.69 -8.53
C LEU A 72 -6.67 9.51 -7.07
N ARG A 73 -6.07 10.27 -6.14
CA ARG A 73 -6.45 10.25 -4.72
C ARG A 73 -7.88 10.77 -4.53
N GLU A 74 -8.24 11.87 -5.15
CA GLU A 74 -9.60 12.43 -5.11
C GLU A 74 -10.60 11.45 -5.73
N PHE A 75 -10.25 10.83 -6.85
CA PHE A 75 -11.07 9.79 -7.48
C PHE A 75 -11.29 8.61 -6.53
N ALA A 76 -10.24 8.10 -5.89
CA ALA A 76 -10.33 6.99 -4.92
C ALA A 76 -11.22 7.34 -3.72
N ALA A 77 -11.07 8.55 -3.16
CA ALA A 77 -11.88 9.02 -2.04
C ALA A 77 -13.36 9.13 -2.42
N ASN A 78 -13.66 9.64 -3.61
CA ASN A 78 -15.04 9.73 -4.12
C ASN A 78 -15.63 8.33 -4.38
N ALA A 79 -14.85 7.41 -4.97
CA ALA A 79 -15.27 6.04 -5.21
C ALA A 79 -15.62 5.31 -3.90
N LEU A 80 -14.82 5.48 -2.86
CA LEU A 80 -15.11 4.95 -1.52
C LEU A 80 -16.38 5.55 -0.93
N HIS A 81 -16.54 6.87 -1.01
CA HIS A 81 -17.73 7.56 -0.49
C HIS A 81 -19.02 7.11 -1.19
N GLU A 82 -18.97 6.79 -2.48
CA GLU A 82 -20.10 6.24 -3.22
C GLU A 82 -20.44 4.79 -2.83
N ILE A 83 -19.44 4.01 -2.39
CA ILE A 83 -19.64 2.63 -1.89
C ILE A 83 -20.32 2.65 -0.52
N ASP A 84 -19.75 3.36 0.43
CA ASP A 84 -20.34 3.67 1.74
C ASP A 84 -19.73 5.00 2.23
N PRO A 85 -20.56 6.03 2.54
CA PRO A 85 -20.07 7.33 2.98
C PRO A 85 -19.20 7.32 4.25
N ARG A 86 -19.16 6.21 4.95
CA ARG A 86 -18.36 6.01 6.17
C ARG A 86 -16.96 5.44 5.91
N LEU A 87 -16.68 4.99 4.68
CA LEU A 87 -15.35 4.54 4.28
C LEU A 87 -14.43 5.75 4.13
N THR A 88 -13.23 5.66 4.67
CA THR A 88 -12.23 6.72 4.55
C THR A 88 -10.93 6.19 3.97
N LEU A 89 -10.28 7.04 3.15
CA LEU A 89 -9.03 6.77 2.46
C LEU A 89 -7.84 7.21 3.32
N HIS A 90 -6.85 6.34 3.47
CA HIS A 90 -5.59 6.62 4.15
C HIS A 90 -4.41 6.14 3.30
N ASP A 91 -3.23 6.71 3.52
CA ASP A 91 -1.93 6.30 2.97
C ASP A 91 -1.92 6.01 1.46
N PHE A 92 -2.57 6.89 0.68
CA PHE A 92 -2.68 6.75 -0.77
C PHE A 92 -1.34 6.96 -1.46
N ARG A 93 -0.95 5.98 -2.25
CA ARG A 93 0.32 5.93 -3.02
C ARG A 93 0.08 5.41 -4.42
N VAL A 94 0.96 5.81 -5.34
CA VAL A 94 0.88 5.39 -6.74
C VAL A 94 2.23 4.87 -7.19
N VAL A 95 2.24 3.66 -7.74
CA VAL A 95 3.39 3.08 -8.45
C VAL A 95 3.09 3.09 -9.94
N ILE A 96 3.79 3.93 -10.67
CA ILE A 96 3.58 4.11 -12.12
C ILE A 96 4.51 3.16 -12.87
N GLY A 97 3.93 2.16 -13.54
CA GLY A 97 4.62 1.26 -14.44
C GLY A 97 4.45 1.66 -15.92
N ASN A 98 5.16 0.98 -16.81
CA ASN A 98 5.06 1.23 -18.26
C ASN A 98 3.75 0.68 -18.86
N THR A 99 3.14 -0.33 -18.24
CA THR A 99 1.95 -1.02 -18.75
C THR A 99 0.71 -0.76 -17.91
N HIS A 100 0.89 -0.46 -16.64
CA HIS A 100 -0.19 -0.22 -15.68
C HIS A 100 0.30 0.65 -14.53
N THR A 101 -0.65 1.16 -13.77
CA THR A 101 -0.41 1.97 -12.58
C THR A 101 -1.12 1.32 -11.40
N ASN A 102 -0.40 1.04 -10.32
CA ASN A 102 -0.97 0.55 -9.07
C ASN A 102 -1.33 1.72 -8.16
N CYS A 103 -2.58 1.76 -7.73
CA CYS A 103 -3.08 2.65 -6.69
C CYS A 103 -3.18 1.85 -5.39
N ILE A 104 -2.29 2.11 -4.46
CA ILE A 104 -2.16 1.39 -3.18
C ILE A 104 -2.66 2.31 -2.09
N PHE A 105 -3.57 1.84 -1.24
CA PHE A 105 -4.10 2.66 -0.15
C PHE A 105 -4.82 1.83 0.91
N ASP A 106 -4.93 2.41 2.10
CA ASP A 106 -5.66 1.84 3.20
C ASP A 106 -7.07 2.40 3.25
N VAL A 107 -8.04 1.54 3.51
CA VAL A 107 -9.46 1.87 3.66
C VAL A 107 -9.87 1.59 5.08
N LEU A 108 -10.20 2.63 5.83
CA LEU A 108 -10.79 2.45 7.15
C LEU A 108 -12.30 2.23 7.00
N SER A 109 -12.76 1.05 7.41
CA SER A 109 -14.16 0.64 7.38
C SER A 109 -14.71 0.51 8.79
N PRO A 110 -15.93 1.02 9.08
CA PRO A 110 -16.60 0.74 10.34
C PRO A 110 -16.80 -0.77 10.52
N TYR A 111 -16.74 -1.24 11.77
CA TYR A 111 -16.92 -2.66 12.07
C TYR A 111 -18.31 -3.18 11.65
N ASP A 112 -19.33 -2.31 11.72
CA ASP A 112 -20.72 -2.59 11.35
C ASP A 112 -21.03 -2.31 9.86
N CYS A 113 -20.02 -2.11 9.02
CA CYS A 113 -20.22 -1.99 7.57
C CYS A 113 -20.86 -3.27 7.03
N ALA A 114 -21.95 -3.11 6.28
CA ALA A 114 -22.72 -4.23 5.72
C ALA A 114 -21.95 -4.98 4.62
N LEU A 115 -20.94 -4.34 4.02
CA LEU A 115 -20.12 -4.93 2.97
C LEU A 115 -18.94 -5.69 3.57
N SER A 116 -18.63 -6.84 2.98
CA SER A 116 -17.37 -7.55 3.27
C SER A 116 -16.18 -6.85 2.59
N ASP A 117 -14.97 -7.13 3.07
CA ASP A 117 -13.74 -6.60 2.48
C ASP A 117 -13.63 -6.95 0.99
N ALA A 118 -13.97 -8.20 0.63
CA ALA A 118 -14.02 -8.64 -0.77
C ALA A 118 -15.02 -7.84 -1.62
N GLN A 119 -16.19 -7.49 -1.08
CA GLN A 119 -17.17 -6.70 -1.79
C GLN A 119 -16.74 -5.24 -1.98
N ILE A 120 -16.05 -4.65 -0.98
CA ILE A 120 -15.48 -3.31 -1.10
C ILE A 120 -14.40 -3.31 -2.19
N THR A 121 -13.48 -4.28 -2.14
CA THR A 121 -12.42 -4.43 -3.14
C THR A 121 -12.97 -4.60 -4.54
N GLU A 122 -13.93 -5.50 -4.75
CA GLU A 122 -14.56 -5.73 -6.07
C GLU A 122 -15.21 -4.45 -6.63
N GLN A 123 -15.92 -3.71 -5.79
CA GLN A 123 -16.55 -2.46 -6.22
C GLN A 123 -15.53 -1.37 -6.56
N LEU A 124 -14.40 -1.30 -5.84
CA LEU A 124 -13.29 -0.41 -6.19
C LEU A 124 -12.66 -0.80 -7.52
N GLU A 125 -12.33 -2.07 -7.72
CA GLU A 125 -11.77 -2.59 -8.98
C GLU A 125 -12.66 -2.25 -10.17
N GLN A 126 -13.97 -2.44 -10.05
CA GLN A 126 -14.91 -2.10 -11.11
C GLN A 126 -14.90 -0.61 -11.47
N ARG A 127 -14.89 0.29 -10.48
CA ARG A 127 -14.87 1.74 -10.69
C ARG A 127 -13.55 2.20 -11.31
N PHE A 128 -12.43 1.70 -10.81
CA PHE A 128 -11.12 2.04 -11.35
C PHE A 128 -10.95 1.55 -12.79
N ASN A 129 -11.36 0.32 -13.08
CA ASN A 129 -11.31 -0.23 -14.43
C ASN A 129 -12.21 0.54 -15.42
N GLN A 130 -13.36 1.04 -14.98
CA GLN A 130 -14.23 1.91 -15.78
C GLN A 130 -13.61 3.28 -16.04
N HIS A 131 -12.82 3.81 -15.10
CA HIS A 131 -12.13 5.08 -15.23
C HIS A 131 -10.92 4.97 -16.18
N ASP A 132 -10.06 3.99 -15.95
CA ASP A 132 -8.93 3.64 -16.82
C ASP A 132 -8.59 2.15 -16.63
N PRO A 133 -8.68 1.31 -17.69
CA PRO A 133 -8.39 -0.12 -17.61
C PRO A 133 -6.94 -0.46 -17.17
N ASN A 134 -6.03 0.51 -17.22
CA ASN A 134 -4.64 0.34 -16.79
C ASN A 134 -4.42 0.71 -15.32
N LEU A 135 -5.46 1.10 -14.59
CA LEU A 135 -5.41 1.34 -13.15
C LEU A 135 -5.78 0.08 -12.38
N TYR A 136 -4.88 -0.35 -11.53
CA TYR A 136 -5.11 -1.45 -10.59
C TYR A 136 -5.20 -0.90 -9.18
N VAL A 137 -6.11 -1.41 -8.38
CA VAL A 137 -6.25 -1.06 -6.97
C VAL A 137 -5.68 -2.16 -6.09
N VAL A 138 -4.96 -1.76 -5.06
CA VAL A 138 -4.41 -2.64 -4.04
C VAL A 138 -4.84 -2.07 -2.68
N PRO A 139 -6.12 -2.26 -2.27
CA PRO A 139 -6.63 -1.72 -1.02
C PRO A 139 -6.32 -2.68 0.14
N THR A 140 -5.90 -2.13 1.27
CA THR A 140 -5.90 -2.81 2.58
C THR A 140 -7.13 -2.35 3.36
N ILE A 141 -8.00 -3.26 3.75
CA ILE A 141 -9.23 -2.91 4.49
C ILE A 141 -9.01 -3.11 5.98
N ASP A 142 -8.96 -2.00 6.71
CA ASP A 142 -8.88 -1.99 8.17
C ASP A 142 -10.26 -1.80 8.80
N ARG A 143 -10.64 -2.69 9.71
CA ARG A 143 -11.90 -2.61 10.45
C ARG A 143 -11.71 -1.88 11.77
N SER A 144 -12.40 -0.74 11.95
CA SER A 144 -12.33 0.05 13.18
C SER A 144 -13.58 -0.08 14.02
N PHE A 145 -13.40 -0.28 15.34
CA PHE A 145 -14.46 -0.19 16.35
C PHE A 145 -14.74 1.25 16.80
N VAL A 146 -13.90 2.21 16.39
CA VAL A 146 -14.03 3.62 16.77
C VAL A 146 -14.69 4.38 15.63
N ASN A 147 -15.85 4.98 15.89
CA ASN A 147 -16.48 5.91 14.95
C ASN A 147 -15.69 7.23 14.95
N TYR A 148 -14.82 7.45 13.96
CA TYR A 148 -14.08 8.70 13.78
C TYR A 148 -14.95 9.89 13.30
N ASN A 149 -16.24 9.69 13.04
CA ASN A 149 -17.17 10.73 12.55
C ASN A 149 -17.88 11.50 13.67
N ALA A 150 -17.30 11.61 14.87
CA ALA A 150 -17.84 12.42 15.95
C ALA A 150 -16.93 13.63 16.22
N GLN A 151 -16.79 14.56 15.22
CA GLN A 151 -16.51 15.98 15.45
C GLN A 151 -17.08 16.83 14.32
#